data_0e044b2270bbb98600ade69ad4db9707
#
_entry.id   0e044b2270bbb98600ade69ad4db9707
#
_cell.length_a   1.000
_cell.length_b   1.000
_cell.length_c   1.000
_cell.angle_alpha   90.00
_cell.angle_beta   90.00
_cell.angle_gamma   90.00
#
_symmetry.space_group_name_H-M   'P 1'
#
loop_
_entity.id
_entity.type
_entity.pdbx_description
1 polymer ?
#
loop_
_entity_poly.entity_id
_entity_poly.type
_entity_poly.pdbx_seq_one_letter_code
_entity_poly.pdbx_strand_id
1 'polypeptide(L)'
;MFEFDLQWLLIGLPVAFALGWVGSRLDLRQWRRSDRAAPKAYFKGLNLLLNEQHDKAIDAFIEAVQADPDTVELHFALGNLFRRRGEFERAVRVHQHLLQRGDLPAAERARAQHALAQDFVKAGLLDRADTAYRALDGTAYELEARLARLALAERARDWRTAADLATQLEASGTGSYGTRIAHHWCELSQQAADRGDAVAANEALERARHVAPQAPRPLWMVARRALQSGDPGQAYASYAALVAVAPAMLALLADEMVTAALAGGRADAARELIQRRHDQQPSIDLLQALRRIDAARPGTPAAGSAAGRARALLLQQPSLSAALEVLDAADALQDPTALREVREAVSRAARPLRRYRCAACGFEAQQHFWQCPGCLGWDTFPPQRIEEL
;
A
#
# COMPACT_ATOMS: atom_id res chain seq x y z
N MET A 1 67.53 -5.59 62.81
CA MET A 1 67.24 -6.96 62.36
C MET A 1 65.94 -7.35 63.00
N PHE A 2 64.84 -7.31 62.18
CA PHE A 2 63.56 -7.80 62.67
C PHE A 2 63.60 -9.30 62.53
N GLU A 3 63.63 -10.05 63.64
CA GLU A 3 63.42 -11.48 63.65
C GLU A 3 61.95 -11.71 63.28
N PHE A 4 61.74 -12.24 62.07
CA PHE A 4 60.42 -12.68 61.62
C PHE A 4 60.15 -14.02 62.35
N ASP A 5 59.26 -13.93 63.37
CA ASP A 5 58.88 -15.10 64.15
C ASP A 5 58.01 -16.03 63.25
N LEU A 6 58.55 -17.20 62.88
CA LEU A 6 57.95 -18.18 62.00
C LEU A 6 56.55 -18.65 62.47
N GLN A 7 56.26 -18.44 63.76
CA GLN A 7 54.97 -18.77 64.37
C GLN A 7 53.83 -17.90 63.85
N TRP A 8 54.07 -16.62 63.46
CA TRP A 8 53.06 -15.75 62.89
C TRP A 8 52.69 -16.15 61.47
N LEU A 9 53.58 -16.75 60.71
CA LEU A 9 53.31 -17.28 59.38
C LEU A 9 52.41 -18.55 59.43
N LEU A 10 52.60 -19.37 60.45
CA LEU A 10 51.81 -20.60 60.68
C LEU A 10 50.34 -20.30 61.03
N ILE A 11 50.05 -19.15 61.64
CA ILE A 11 48.69 -18.70 61.99
C ILE A 11 48.11 -17.81 60.89
N GLY A 12 48.90 -16.92 60.29
CA GLY A 12 48.49 -15.95 59.31
C GLY A 12 48.05 -16.59 57.99
N LEU A 13 48.75 -17.65 57.53
CA LEU A 13 48.43 -18.38 56.29
C LEU A 13 47.06 -19.09 56.31
N PRO A 14 46.69 -19.85 57.37
CA PRO A 14 45.35 -20.45 57.46
C PRO A 14 44.24 -19.38 57.57
N VAL A 15 44.48 -18.29 58.29
CA VAL A 15 43.49 -17.20 58.42
C VAL A 15 43.28 -16.46 57.08
N ALA A 16 44.37 -16.13 56.36
CA ALA A 16 44.27 -15.53 55.01
C ALA A 16 43.58 -16.47 53.99
N PHE A 17 43.88 -17.77 54.06
CA PHE A 17 43.22 -18.78 53.27
C PHE A 17 41.73 -18.90 53.61
N ALA A 18 41.38 -18.93 54.87
CA ALA A 18 39.99 -18.99 55.32
C ALA A 18 39.18 -17.74 54.87
N LEU A 19 39.77 -16.52 55.00
CA LEU A 19 39.16 -15.29 54.55
C LEU A 19 39.02 -15.24 53.02
N GLY A 20 40.02 -15.65 52.26
CA GLY A 20 39.99 -15.76 50.81
C GLY A 20 38.94 -16.80 50.33
N TRP A 21 38.85 -17.94 51.00
CA TRP A 21 37.87 -18.99 50.72
C TRP A 21 36.42 -18.52 51.01
N VAL A 22 36.18 -17.83 52.11
CA VAL A 22 34.89 -17.25 52.46
C VAL A 22 34.53 -16.15 51.46
N GLY A 23 35.46 -15.25 51.11
CA GLY A 23 35.27 -14.21 50.08
C GLY A 23 34.92 -14.81 48.73
N SER A 24 35.66 -15.81 48.28
CA SER A 24 35.39 -16.52 47.03
C SER A 24 34.03 -17.25 47.03
N ARG A 25 33.61 -17.81 48.17
CA ARG A 25 32.26 -18.45 48.26
C ARG A 25 31.12 -17.45 48.31
N LEU A 26 31.31 -16.30 48.86
CA LEU A 26 30.31 -15.22 48.88
C LEU A 26 30.15 -14.65 47.47
N ASP A 27 31.25 -14.42 46.76
CA ASP A 27 31.26 -13.92 45.35
C ASP A 27 30.63 -14.92 44.38
N LEU A 28 30.99 -16.21 44.48
CA LEU A 28 30.38 -17.31 43.70
C LEU A 28 28.89 -17.51 44.02
N ARG A 29 28.43 -17.26 45.23
CA ARG A 29 27.00 -17.32 45.58
C ARG A 29 26.24 -16.15 45.05
N GLN A 30 26.83 -14.97 44.96
CA GLN A 30 26.23 -13.77 44.42
C GLN A 30 26.12 -13.88 42.89
N TRP A 31 27.19 -14.39 42.24
CA TRP A 31 27.23 -14.69 40.80
C TRP A 31 26.17 -15.74 40.41
N ARG A 32 26.09 -16.86 41.13
CA ARG A 32 25.09 -17.91 40.91
C ARG A 32 23.63 -17.47 41.18
N ARG A 33 23.41 -16.45 42.00
CA ARG A 33 22.09 -15.89 42.23
C ARG A 33 21.68 -14.93 41.09
N SER A 34 22.61 -14.14 40.58
CA SER A 34 22.40 -13.29 39.41
C SER A 34 22.07 -14.12 38.16
N ASP A 35 22.86 -15.15 37.85
CA ASP A 35 22.63 -16.06 36.71
C ASP A 35 21.29 -16.82 36.76
N ARG A 36 20.68 -16.99 37.93
CA ARG A 36 19.39 -17.68 38.09
C ARG A 36 18.19 -16.78 38.15
N ALA A 37 18.37 -15.49 38.35
CA ALA A 37 17.28 -14.53 38.48
C ALA A 37 16.80 -14.03 37.11
N ALA A 38 17.72 -13.73 36.21
CA ALA A 38 17.42 -13.26 34.86
C ALA A 38 16.58 -14.24 34.02
N PRO A 39 16.92 -15.57 33.96
CA PRO A 39 16.06 -16.54 33.28
C PRO A 39 14.66 -16.66 33.85
N LYS A 40 14.49 -16.55 35.18
CA LYS A 40 13.16 -16.64 35.81
C LYS A 40 12.28 -15.44 35.48
N ALA A 41 12.81 -14.22 35.52
CA ALA A 41 12.08 -13.02 35.17
C ALA A 41 11.71 -13.02 33.68
N TYR A 42 12.59 -13.51 32.81
CA TYR A 42 12.31 -13.71 31.38
C TYR A 42 11.13 -14.66 31.14
N PHE A 43 11.17 -15.87 31.73
CA PHE A 43 10.09 -16.85 31.60
C PHE A 43 8.79 -16.36 32.22
N LYS A 44 8.84 -15.60 33.31
CA LYS A 44 7.67 -14.94 33.89
C LYS A 44 7.08 -13.93 32.92
N GLY A 45 7.91 -13.07 32.31
CA GLY A 45 7.49 -12.11 31.31
C GLY A 45 6.86 -12.77 30.08
N LEU A 46 7.48 -13.84 29.58
CA LEU A 46 6.94 -14.61 28.45
C LEU A 46 5.59 -15.26 28.77
N ASN A 47 5.44 -15.87 29.96
CA ASN A 47 4.17 -16.45 30.39
C ASN A 47 3.06 -15.40 30.53
N LEU A 48 3.37 -14.24 31.06
CA LEU A 48 2.43 -13.12 31.15
C LEU A 48 2.03 -12.61 29.75
N LEU A 49 2.96 -12.61 28.81
CA LEU A 49 2.68 -12.26 27.40
C LEU A 49 1.71 -13.24 26.74
N LEU A 50 1.94 -14.55 26.94
CA LEU A 50 1.08 -15.61 26.42
C LEU A 50 -0.34 -15.55 27.01
N ASN A 51 -0.48 -15.05 28.23
CA ASN A 51 -1.75 -14.82 28.90
C ASN A 51 -2.36 -13.41 28.64
N GLU A 52 -1.85 -12.69 27.61
CA GLU A 52 -2.33 -11.36 27.20
C GLU A 52 -2.23 -10.27 28.30
N GLN A 53 -1.45 -10.52 29.36
CA GLN A 53 -1.24 -9.57 30.46
C GLN A 53 -0.04 -8.64 30.14
N HIS A 54 -0.20 -7.81 29.10
CA HIS A 54 0.90 -6.99 28.56
C HIS A 54 1.56 -6.06 29.59
N ASP A 55 0.80 -5.46 30.49
CA ASP A 55 1.33 -4.53 31.50
C ASP A 55 2.27 -5.25 32.47
N LYS A 56 1.81 -6.36 33.02
CA LYS A 56 2.63 -7.17 33.93
C LYS A 56 3.83 -7.80 33.22
N ALA A 57 3.70 -8.12 31.91
CA ALA A 57 4.81 -8.60 31.11
C ALA A 57 5.91 -7.54 30.99
N ILE A 58 5.53 -6.27 30.73
CA ILE A 58 6.48 -5.15 30.69
C ILE A 58 7.22 -4.99 32.00
N ASP A 59 6.52 -4.99 33.15
CA ASP A 59 7.15 -4.88 34.46
C ASP A 59 8.14 -6.04 34.71
N ALA A 60 7.76 -7.27 34.34
CA ALA A 60 8.65 -8.42 34.48
C ALA A 60 9.88 -8.33 33.55
N PHE A 61 9.75 -7.80 32.33
CA PHE A 61 10.90 -7.60 31.44
C PHE A 61 11.78 -6.45 31.88
N ILE A 62 11.23 -5.37 32.47
CA ILE A 62 12.03 -4.30 33.08
C ILE A 62 12.87 -4.86 34.23
N GLU A 63 12.24 -5.67 35.11
CA GLU A 63 12.93 -6.35 36.20
C GLU A 63 14.07 -7.24 35.67
N ALA A 64 13.81 -7.98 34.57
CA ALA A 64 14.79 -8.85 33.93
C ALA A 64 15.98 -8.08 33.35
N VAL A 65 15.72 -6.96 32.64
CA VAL A 65 16.77 -6.08 32.08
C VAL A 65 17.61 -5.43 33.19
N GLN A 66 16.99 -5.05 34.31
CA GLN A 66 17.74 -4.51 35.46
C GLN A 66 18.64 -5.57 36.12
N ALA A 67 18.21 -6.83 36.14
CA ALA A 67 18.98 -7.94 36.72
C ALA A 67 20.09 -8.42 35.79
N ASP A 68 19.90 -8.31 34.48
CA ASP A 68 20.87 -8.70 33.44
C ASP A 68 20.82 -7.69 32.28
N PRO A 69 21.53 -6.57 32.40
CA PRO A 69 21.58 -5.53 31.37
C PRO A 69 22.30 -5.98 30.08
N ASP A 70 23.08 -7.05 30.14
CA ASP A 70 23.90 -7.50 29.02
C ASP A 70 23.13 -8.40 28.04
N THR A 71 22.04 -9.01 28.46
CA THR A 71 21.23 -9.87 27.62
C THR A 71 20.45 -9.09 26.56
N VAL A 72 20.92 -9.16 25.33
CA VAL A 72 20.37 -8.46 24.15
C VAL A 72 18.91 -8.82 23.90
N GLU A 73 18.52 -10.09 24.05
CA GLU A 73 17.16 -10.59 23.83
C GLU A 73 16.12 -9.95 24.76
N LEU A 74 16.49 -9.62 25.98
CA LEU A 74 15.59 -8.93 26.91
C LEU A 74 15.24 -7.52 26.42
N HIS A 75 16.21 -6.80 25.87
CA HIS A 75 16.00 -5.48 25.29
C HIS A 75 15.11 -5.56 24.07
N PHE A 76 15.31 -6.54 23.17
CA PHE A 76 14.42 -6.74 22.02
C PHE A 76 12.98 -7.05 22.44
N ALA A 77 12.82 -7.96 23.42
CA ALA A 77 11.50 -8.29 23.95
C ALA A 77 10.79 -7.05 24.52
N LEU A 78 11.50 -6.28 25.34
CA LEU A 78 10.97 -5.05 25.95
C LEU A 78 10.65 -3.97 24.91
N GLY A 79 11.54 -3.70 23.97
CA GLY A 79 11.32 -2.73 22.90
C GLY A 79 10.13 -3.10 22.02
N ASN A 80 10.02 -4.37 21.63
CA ASN A 80 8.89 -4.87 20.86
C ASN A 80 7.55 -4.75 21.61
N LEU A 81 7.55 -4.98 22.93
CA LEU A 81 6.36 -4.79 23.77
C LEU A 81 5.93 -3.33 23.82
N PHE A 82 6.87 -2.40 24.05
CA PHE A 82 6.57 -0.98 23.99
C PHE A 82 5.99 -0.55 22.66
N ARG A 83 6.53 -1.05 21.53
CA ARG A 83 5.99 -0.78 20.19
C ARG A 83 4.58 -1.30 20.02
N ARG A 84 4.28 -2.54 20.45
CA ARG A 84 2.92 -3.12 20.40
C ARG A 84 1.91 -2.33 21.22
N ARG A 85 2.34 -1.75 22.33
CA ARG A 85 1.50 -0.96 23.21
C ARG A 85 1.32 0.50 22.74
N GLY A 86 2.04 0.92 21.70
CA GLY A 86 2.01 2.29 21.22
C GLY A 86 2.95 3.25 21.96
N GLU A 87 3.78 2.73 22.87
CA GLU A 87 4.78 3.50 23.62
C GLU A 87 6.07 3.67 22.79
N PHE A 88 5.93 4.30 21.63
CA PHE A 88 6.99 4.32 20.60
C PHE A 88 8.27 5.00 21.07
N GLU A 89 8.19 6.07 21.86
CA GLU A 89 9.38 6.75 22.40
C GLU A 89 10.20 5.85 23.32
N ARG A 90 9.54 4.98 24.08
CA ARG A 90 10.24 4.01 24.95
C ARG A 90 10.87 2.91 24.11
N ALA A 91 10.18 2.41 23.09
CA ALA A 91 10.73 1.44 22.15
C ALA A 91 11.99 1.97 21.46
N VAL A 92 11.92 3.19 20.92
CA VAL A 92 13.06 3.89 20.31
C VAL A 92 14.26 3.99 21.27
N ARG A 93 14.04 4.39 22.52
CA ARG A 93 15.12 4.49 23.52
C ARG A 93 15.80 3.14 23.78
N VAL A 94 15.01 2.06 23.88
CA VAL A 94 15.54 0.72 24.12
C VAL A 94 16.42 0.26 22.95
N HIS A 95 15.91 0.37 21.70
CA HIS A 95 16.68 -0.06 20.54
C HIS A 95 17.87 0.85 20.23
N GLN A 96 17.77 2.17 20.51
CA GLN A 96 18.93 3.08 20.43
C GLN A 96 20.02 2.73 21.45
N HIS A 97 19.63 2.37 22.67
CA HIS A 97 20.59 1.91 23.70
C HIS A 97 21.36 0.67 23.22
N LEU A 98 20.68 -0.30 22.62
CA LEU A 98 21.35 -1.47 22.02
C LEU A 98 22.39 -1.04 20.97
N LEU A 99 22.04 -0.12 20.09
CA LEU A 99 22.94 0.34 19.01
C LEU A 99 24.17 1.10 19.52
N GLN A 100 24.10 1.70 20.72
CA GLN A 100 25.23 2.40 21.37
C GLN A 100 26.24 1.44 22.00
N ARG A 101 25.89 0.18 22.20
CA ARG A 101 26.80 -0.83 22.74
C ARG A 101 27.92 -1.15 21.76
N GLY A 102 29.16 -1.02 22.22
CA GLY A 102 30.36 -1.30 21.41
C GLY A 102 30.59 -2.78 21.14
N ASP A 103 30.11 -3.66 22.06
CA ASP A 103 30.27 -5.10 22.06
C ASP A 103 29.21 -5.85 21.22
N LEU A 104 28.22 -5.13 20.67
CA LEU A 104 27.12 -5.75 19.93
C LEU A 104 27.61 -6.37 18.59
N PRO A 105 27.40 -7.69 18.35
CA PRO A 105 27.73 -8.33 17.10
C PRO A 105 27.04 -7.67 15.90
N ALA A 106 27.65 -7.73 14.72
CA ALA A 106 27.11 -7.08 13.50
C ALA A 106 25.69 -7.54 13.15
N ALA A 107 25.37 -8.82 13.33
CA ALA A 107 24.03 -9.36 13.08
C ALA A 107 22.99 -8.77 14.05
N GLU A 108 23.32 -8.69 15.34
CA GLU A 108 22.42 -8.10 16.34
C GLU A 108 22.30 -6.58 16.18
N ARG A 109 23.37 -5.92 15.75
CA ARG A 109 23.34 -4.49 15.39
C ARG A 109 22.40 -4.24 14.22
N ALA A 110 22.43 -5.06 13.16
CA ALA A 110 21.50 -4.96 12.04
C ALA A 110 20.05 -5.22 12.49
N ARG A 111 19.83 -6.20 13.37
CA ARG A 111 18.52 -6.48 13.97
C ARG A 111 18.00 -5.31 14.79
N ALA A 112 18.84 -4.70 15.62
CA ALA A 112 18.48 -3.53 16.43
C ALA A 112 18.18 -2.31 15.54
N GLN A 113 18.96 -2.10 14.48
CA GLN A 113 18.72 -1.05 13.49
C GLN A 113 17.39 -1.25 12.77
N HIS A 114 17.05 -2.48 12.39
CA HIS A 114 15.77 -2.81 11.78
C HIS A 114 14.60 -2.57 12.75
N ALA A 115 14.73 -3.01 14.00
CA ALA A 115 13.72 -2.77 15.03
C ALA A 115 13.51 -1.27 15.30
N LEU A 116 14.59 -0.47 15.37
CA LEU A 116 14.52 0.98 15.50
C LEU A 116 13.83 1.65 14.30
N ALA A 117 14.09 1.19 13.07
CA ALA A 117 13.42 1.69 11.90
C ALA A 117 11.90 1.44 11.95
N GLN A 118 11.49 0.25 12.41
CA GLN A 118 10.08 -0.08 12.63
C GLN A 118 9.43 0.81 13.71
N ASP A 119 10.16 1.12 14.79
CA ASP A 119 9.67 2.04 15.84
C ASP A 119 9.41 3.43 15.26
N PHE A 120 10.32 3.95 14.43
CA PHE A 120 10.13 5.24 13.76
C PHE A 120 8.93 5.25 12.82
N VAL A 121 8.70 4.16 12.05
CA VAL A 121 7.49 4.04 11.21
C VAL A 121 6.22 4.12 12.05
N LYS A 122 6.17 3.39 13.18
CA LYS A 122 5.01 3.37 14.07
C LYS A 122 4.81 4.70 14.79
N ALA A 123 5.90 5.42 15.09
CA ALA A 123 5.87 6.76 15.65
C ALA A 123 5.50 7.86 14.63
N GLY A 124 5.39 7.53 13.33
CA GLY A 124 5.14 8.51 12.27
C GLY A 124 6.37 9.35 11.88
N LEU A 125 7.55 9.00 12.36
CA LEU A 125 8.81 9.69 12.08
C LEU A 125 9.45 9.16 10.79
N LEU A 126 8.79 9.42 9.64
CA LEU A 126 9.08 8.75 8.36
C LEU A 126 10.50 9.02 7.84
N ASP A 127 11.03 10.24 8.00
CA ASP A 127 12.39 10.59 7.56
C ASP A 127 13.46 9.84 8.38
N ARG A 128 13.23 9.70 9.69
CA ARG A 128 14.11 8.93 10.55
C ARG A 128 14.04 7.44 10.24
N ALA A 129 12.85 6.95 9.90
CA ALA A 129 12.64 5.57 9.48
C ALA A 129 13.40 5.27 8.17
N ASP A 130 13.30 6.13 7.14
CA ASP A 130 14.05 5.95 5.88
C ASP A 130 15.56 5.95 6.13
N THR A 131 16.06 6.88 6.94
CA THR A 131 17.48 6.93 7.32
C THR A 131 17.93 5.65 8.03
N ALA A 132 17.10 5.16 8.97
CA ALA A 132 17.39 3.93 9.72
C ALA A 132 17.36 2.68 8.82
N TYR A 133 16.41 2.60 7.88
CA TYR A 133 16.37 1.50 6.90
C TYR A 133 17.53 1.57 5.92
N ARG A 134 17.95 2.76 5.47
CA ARG A 134 19.10 2.93 4.58
C ARG A 134 20.40 2.39 5.18
N ALA A 135 20.57 2.50 6.49
CA ALA A 135 21.72 1.95 7.20
C ALA A 135 21.77 0.40 7.21
N LEU A 136 20.75 -0.28 6.68
CA LEU A 136 20.69 -1.74 6.55
C LEU A 136 21.15 -2.27 5.19
N ASP A 137 21.57 -1.39 4.27
CA ASP A 137 22.13 -1.81 2.99
C ASP A 137 23.37 -2.69 3.23
N GLY A 138 23.48 -3.80 2.51
CA GLY A 138 24.54 -4.80 2.68
C GLY A 138 24.37 -5.75 3.88
N THR A 139 23.26 -5.68 4.61
CA THR A 139 22.95 -6.59 5.72
C THR A 139 21.90 -7.65 5.32
N ALA A 140 21.66 -8.61 6.20
CA ALA A 140 20.58 -9.60 6.01
C ALA A 140 19.17 -8.96 5.92
N TYR A 141 19.00 -7.73 6.36
CA TYR A 141 17.73 -6.98 6.34
C TYR A 141 17.60 -6.05 5.13
N GLU A 142 18.53 -6.06 4.19
CA GLU A 142 18.55 -5.16 3.04
C GLU A 142 17.27 -5.22 2.22
N LEU A 143 16.78 -6.42 1.90
CA LEU A 143 15.55 -6.60 1.12
C LEU A 143 14.32 -6.03 1.86
N GLU A 144 14.17 -6.39 3.13
CA GLU A 144 13.06 -5.90 3.96
C GLU A 144 13.12 -4.37 4.11
N ALA A 145 14.32 -3.83 4.29
CA ALA A 145 14.55 -2.39 4.39
C ALA A 145 14.19 -1.67 3.08
N ARG A 146 14.57 -2.19 1.91
CA ARG A 146 14.20 -1.60 0.61
C ARG A 146 12.69 -1.64 0.37
N LEU A 147 12.02 -2.74 0.71
CA LEU A 147 10.56 -2.85 0.61
C LEU A 147 9.86 -1.84 1.54
N ALA A 148 10.34 -1.70 2.77
CA ALA A 148 9.82 -0.71 3.71
C ALA A 148 10.03 0.72 3.21
N ARG A 149 11.23 1.04 2.69
CA ARG A 149 11.54 2.36 2.10
C ARG A 149 10.68 2.67 0.87
N LEU A 150 10.42 1.68 0.01
CA LEU A 150 9.49 1.84 -1.11
C LEU A 150 8.09 2.23 -0.61
N ALA A 151 7.57 1.53 0.40
CA ALA A 151 6.27 1.86 0.98
C ALA A 151 6.25 3.26 1.65
N LEU A 152 7.35 3.68 2.27
CA LEU A 152 7.48 5.03 2.85
C LEU A 152 7.49 6.11 1.75
N ALA A 153 8.25 5.92 0.68
CA ALA A 153 8.32 6.83 -0.45
C ALA A 153 6.95 7.01 -1.13
N GLU A 154 6.21 5.92 -1.35
CA GLU A 154 4.86 5.96 -1.89
C GLU A 154 3.89 6.71 -0.96
N ARG A 155 3.98 6.47 0.34
CA ARG A 155 3.16 7.17 1.33
C ARG A 155 3.47 8.67 1.40
N ALA A 156 4.74 9.03 1.23
CA ALA A 156 5.19 10.41 1.15
C ALA A 156 4.94 11.06 -0.21
N ARG A 157 4.47 10.28 -1.21
CA ARG A 157 4.33 10.69 -2.62
C ARG A 157 5.66 11.17 -3.25
N ASP A 158 6.76 10.65 -2.74
CA ASP A 158 8.08 10.80 -3.37
C ASP A 158 8.22 9.73 -4.46
N TRP A 159 7.52 9.99 -5.58
CA TRP A 159 7.41 9.05 -6.68
C TRP A 159 8.75 8.78 -7.37
N ARG A 160 9.69 9.73 -7.29
CA ARG A 160 11.03 9.55 -7.85
C ARG A 160 11.80 8.49 -7.07
N THR A 161 11.91 8.67 -5.77
CA THR A 161 12.55 7.69 -4.88
C THR A 161 11.82 6.33 -4.93
N ALA A 162 10.49 6.33 -5.01
CA ALA A 162 9.72 5.11 -5.16
C ALA A 162 10.06 4.35 -6.46
N ALA A 163 10.17 5.05 -7.60
CA ALA A 163 10.55 4.44 -8.87
C ALA A 163 11.96 3.86 -8.84
N ASP A 164 12.92 4.59 -8.25
CA ASP A 164 14.32 4.15 -8.15
C ASP A 164 14.45 2.90 -7.23
N LEU A 165 13.76 2.88 -6.09
CA LEU A 165 13.74 1.72 -5.18
C LEU A 165 13.05 0.50 -5.82
N ALA A 166 11.92 0.69 -6.49
CA ALA A 166 11.23 -0.39 -7.20
C ALA A 166 12.10 -0.99 -8.33
N THR A 167 12.86 -0.14 -9.04
CA THR A 167 13.82 -0.58 -10.07
C THR A 167 14.96 -1.41 -9.46
N GLN A 168 15.48 -1.02 -8.30
CA GLN A 168 16.50 -1.79 -7.59
C GLN A 168 15.96 -3.16 -7.11
N LEU A 169 14.71 -3.20 -6.62
CA LEU A 169 14.06 -4.44 -6.21
C LEU A 169 13.83 -5.38 -7.41
N GLU A 170 13.41 -4.86 -8.56
CA GLU A 170 13.27 -5.65 -9.79
C GLU A 170 14.62 -6.22 -10.25
N ALA A 171 15.67 -5.39 -10.26
CA ALA A 171 17.02 -5.80 -10.64
C ALA A 171 17.60 -6.87 -9.68
N SER A 172 17.20 -6.90 -8.42
CA SER A 172 17.59 -7.94 -7.44
C SER A 172 16.85 -9.27 -7.61
N GLY A 173 15.90 -9.37 -8.56
CA GLY A 173 15.15 -10.59 -8.84
C GLY A 173 14.09 -10.94 -7.79
N THR A 174 13.72 -10.01 -6.93
CA THR A 174 12.76 -10.24 -5.83
C THR A 174 11.29 -10.25 -6.27
N GLY A 175 11.01 -9.89 -7.54
CA GLY A 175 9.68 -9.87 -8.10
C GLY A 175 9.58 -9.01 -9.35
N SER A 176 8.39 -8.89 -9.93
CA SER A 176 8.11 -8.00 -11.05
C SER A 176 7.52 -6.69 -10.53
N TYR A 177 8.21 -5.60 -10.75
CA TYR A 177 7.82 -4.24 -10.33
C TYR A 177 7.48 -3.33 -11.51
N GLY A 178 7.61 -3.80 -12.76
CA GLY A 178 7.46 -2.98 -13.97
C GLY A 178 6.17 -2.16 -14.00
N THR A 179 5.00 -2.78 -13.71
CA THR A 179 3.72 -2.06 -13.64
C THR A 179 3.72 -1.01 -12.52
N ARG A 180 4.27 -1.34 -11.34
CA ARG A 180 4.37 -0.41 -10.21
C ARG A 180 5.29 0.78 -10.51
N ILE A 181 6.43 0.52 -11.15
CA ILE A 181 7.34 1.57 -11.65
C ILE A 181 6.63 2.47 -12.66
N ALA A 182 5.87 1.89 -13.59
CA ALA A 182 5.09 2.67 -14.54
C ALA A 182 4.05 3.57 -13.84
N HIS A 183 3.40 3.10 -12.78
CA HIS A 183 2.51 3.94 -11.96
C HIS A 183 3.24 5.13 -11.33
N HIS A 184 4.45 4.92 -10.77
CA HIS A 184 5.24 6.02 -10.19
C HIS A 184 5.60 7.07 -11.26
N TRP A 185 6.00 6.64 -12.47
CA TRP A 185 6.26 7.56 -13.58
C TRP A 185 4.99 8.27 -14.06
N CYS A 186 3.82 7.63 -14.01
CA CYS A 186 2.54 8.28 -14.28
C CYS A 186 2.24 9.38 -13.25
N GLU A 187 2.50 9.15 -11.97
CA GLU A 187 2.35 10.18 -10.93
C GLU A 187 3.29 11.36 -11.15
N LEU A 188 4.57 11.10 -11.48
CA LEU A 188 5.54 12.15 -11.84
C LEU A 188 5.09 12.95 -13.05
N SER A 189 4.55 12.26 -14.06
CA SER A 189 3.96 12.88 -15.23
C SER A 189 2.79 13.82 -14.89
N GLN A 190 1.89 13.36 -13.99
CA GLN A 190 0.78 14.19 -13.54
C GLN A 190 1.26 15.41 -12.74
N GLN A 191 2.20 15.21 -11.78
CA GLN A 191 2.77 16.31 -11.01
C GLN A 191 3.46 17.36 -11.89
N ALA A 192 4.15 16.93 -12.95
CA ALA A 192 4.78 17.86 -13.91
C ALA A 192 3.71 18.62 -14.71
N ALA A 193 2.66 17.95 -15.16
CA ALA A 193 1.53 18.57 -15.85
C ALA A 193 0.82 19.61 -14.98
N ASP A 194 0.58 19.30 -13.69
CA ASP A 194 -0.06 20.20 -12.73
C ASP A 194 0.77 21.47 -12.47
N ARG A 195 2.10 21.39 -12.66
CA ARG A 195 3.02 22.54 -12.61
C ARG A 195 3.15 23.29 -13.94
N GLY A 196 2.48 22.82 -15.00
CA GLY A 196 2.59 23.39 -16.35
C GLY A 196 3.85 22.97 -17.11
N ASP A 197 4.66 22.04 -16.60
CA ASP A 197 5.86 21.52 -17.26
C ASP A 197 5.50 20.38 -18.21
N ALA A 198 5.09 20.74 -19.42
CA ALA A 198 4.69 19.80 -20.45
C ALA A 198 5.83 18.88 -20.91
N VAL A 199 7.08 19.38 -20.88
CA VAL A 199 8.25 18.60 -21.32
C VAL A 199 8.52 17.49 -20.33
N ALA A 200 8.70 17.82 -19.05
CA ALA A 200 8.94 16.82 -17.99
C ALA A 200 7.77 15.85 -17.88
N ALA A 201 6.56 16.33 -18.07
CA ALA A 201 5.36 15.49 -18.05
C ALA A 201 5.36 14.45 -19.18
N ASN A 202 5.78 14.80 -20.40
CA ASN A 202 5.90 13.87 -21.52
C ASN A 202 7.04 12.89 -21.33
N GLU A 203 8.22 13.35 -20.89
CA GLU A 203 9.35 12.47 -20.59
C GLU A 203 9.01 11.40 -19.56
N ALA A 204 8.34 11.79 -18.48
CA ALA A 204 7.91 10.85 -17.45
C ALA A 204 6.91 9.82 -18.01
N LEU A 205 5.96 10.25 -18.84
CA LEU A 205 4.98 9.37 -19.45
C LEU A 205 5.62 8.38 -20.44
N GLU A 206 6.60 8.82 -21.23
CA GLU A 206 7.35 7.92 -22.13
C GLU A 206 8.16 6.88 -21.34
N ARG A 207 8.75 7.27 -20.21
CA ARG A 207 9.41 6.30 -19.30
C ARG A 207 8.43 5.27 -18.75
N ALA A 208 7.21 5.69 -18.33
CA ALA A 208 6.17 4.78 -17.88
C ALA A 208 5.82 3.74 -18.95
N ARG A 209 5.65 4.19 -20.20
CA ARG A 209 5.36 3.32 -21.36
C ARG A 209 6.50 2.37 -21.69
N HIS A 210 7.74 2.84 -21.59
CA HIS A 210 8.91 2.01 -21.86
C HIS A 210 9.07 0.87 -20.86
N VAL A 211 8.85 1.16 -19.56
CA VAL A 211 8.96 0.17 -18.49
C VAL A 211 7.85 -0.87 -18.56
N ALA A 212 6.63 -0.47 -18.83
CA ALA A 212 5.47 -1.37 -18.93
C ALA A 212 4.58 -1.02 -20.14
N PRO A 213 4.96 -1.47 -21.36
CA PRO A 213 4.27 -1.08 -22.60
C PRO A 213 2.81 -1.49 -22.65
N GLN A 214 2.42 -2.54 -21.93
CA GLN A 214 1.05 -3.06 -21.88
C GLN A 214 0.27 -2.61 -20.64
N ALA A 215 0.86 -1.77 -19.77
CA ALA A 215 0.14 -1.24 -18.64
C ALA A 215 -0.97 -0.28 -19.11
N PRO A 216 -2.22 -0.43 -18.61
CA PRO A 216 -3.35 0.38 -19.09
C PRO A 216 -3.20 1.87 -18.79
N ARG A 217 -2.68 2.22 -17.60
CA ARG A 217 -2.62 3.61 -17.13
C ARG A 217 -1.76 4.53 -18.00
N PRO A 218 -0.51 4.20 -18.37
CA PRO A 218 0.27 5.03 -19.27
C PRO A 218 -0.41 5.28 -20.61
N LEU A 219 -1.03 4.23 -21.19
CA LEU A 219 -1.75 4.34 -22.46
C LEU A 219 -2.97 5.26 -22.35
N TRP A 220 -3.72 5.16 -21.26
CA TRP A 220 -4.83 6.05 -20.95
C TRP A 220 -4.37 7.52 -20.83
N MET A 221 -3.29 7.77 -20.11
CA MET A 221 -2.76 9.13 -19.95
C MET A 221 -2.32 9.74 -21.30
N VAL A 222 -1.75 8.94 -22.21
CA VAL A 222 -1.43 9.39 -23.57
C VAL A 222 -2.71 9.80 -24.32
N ALA A 223 -3.76 8.95 -24.28
CA ALA A 223 -5.02 9.24 -24.93
C ALA A 223 -5.68 10.54 -24.40
N ARG A 224 -5.71 10.70 -23.08
CA ARG A 224 -6.25 11.90 -22.44
C ARG A 224 -5.49 13.17 -22.82
N ARG A 225 -4.16 13.09 -22.88
CA ARG A 225 -3.33 14.23 -23.32
C ARG A 225 -3.60 14.62 -24.77
N ALA A 226 -3.68 13.64 -25.66
CA ALA A 226 -4.03 13.91 -27.04
C ALA A 226 -5.40 14.62 -27.16
N LEU A 227 -6.38 14.19 -26.36
CA LEU A 227 -7.68 14.85 -26.31
C LEU A 227 -7.58 16.29 -25.77
N GLN A 228 -6.83 16.50 -24.71
CA GLN A 228 -6.62 17.83 -24.10
C GLN A 228 -5.84 18.79 -25.00
N SER A 229 -4.91 18.27 -25.80
CA SER A 229 -4.13 19.06 -26.76
C SER A 229 -4.90 19.38 -28.06
N GLY A 230 -6.16 18.90 -28.18
CA GLY A 230 -6.99 19.17 -29.34
C GLY A 230 -6.72 18.26 -30.53
N ASP A 231 -6.12 17.08 -30.31
CA ASP A 231 -5.96 16.01 -31.31
C ASP A 231 -6.89 14.82 -31.01
N PRO A 232 -8.19 14.93 -31.34
CA PRO A 232 -9.15 13.87 -31.09
C PRO A 232 -8.90 12.61 -31.95
N GLY A 233 -8.24 12.73 -33.09
CA GLY A 233 -7.87 11.62 -33.95
C GLY A 233 -6.85 10.72 -33.27
N GLN A 234 -5.77 11.29 -32.76
CA GLN A 234 -4.74 10.60 -31.98
C GLN A 234 -5.31 10.07 -30.66
N ALA A 235 -6.17 10.83 -29.97
CA ALA A 235 -6.82 10.40 -28.76
C ALA A 235 -7.62 9.12 -28.98
N TYR A 236 -8.48 9.08 -30.00
CA TYR A 236 -9.27 7.89 -30.35
C TYR A 236 -8.38 6.69 -30.69
N ALA A 237 -7.33 6.88 -31.51
CA ALA A 237 -6.41 5.81 -31.85
C ALA A 237 -5.72 5.23 -30.60
N SER A 238 -5.34 6.08 -29.65
CA SER A 238 -4.72 5.68 -28.38
C SER A 238 -5.70 4.91 -27.48
N TYR A 239 -6.98 5.35 -27.38
CA TYR A 239 -8.02 4.61 -26.65
C TYR A 239 -8.30 3.24 -27.30
N ALA A 240 -8.36 3.17 -28.62
CA ALA A 240 -8.58 1.91 -29.32
C ALA A 240 -7.43 0.92 -29.09
N ALA A 241 -6.17 1.40 -29.12
CA ALA A 241 -5.00 0.60 -28.79
C ALA A 241 -5.02 0.10 -27.34
N LEU A 242 -5.42 0.97 -26.39
CA LEU A 242 -5.58 0.59 -24.99
C LEU A 242 -6.62 -0.52 -24.81
N VAL A 243 -7.78 -0.40 -25.47
CA VAL A 243 -8.85 -1.41 -25.39
C VAL A 243 -8.40 -2.74 -26.03
N ALA A 244 -7.54 -2.72 -27.05
CA ALA A 244 -6.98 -3.93 -27.62
C ALA A 244 -6.09 -4.71 -26.61
N VAL A 245 -5.34 -3.99 -25.76
CA VAL A 245 -4.48 -4.56 -24.72
C VAL A 245 -5.26 -4.94 -23.46
N ALA A 246 -6.20 -4.08 -23.05
CA ALA A 246 -6.99 -4.24 -21.83
C ALA A 246 -8.49 -4.03 -22.10
N PRO A 247 -9.19 -5.01 -22.71
CA PRO A 247 -10.59 -4.84 -23.11
C PRO A 247 -11.55 -4.53 -21.95
N ALA A 248 -11.24 -4.98 -20.73
CA ALA A 248 -12.04 -4.71 -19.54
C ALA A 248 -12.10 -3.22 -19.18
N MET A 249 -11.09 -2.44 -19.60
CA MET A 249 -11.05 -0.99 -19.33
C MET A 249 -12.08 -0.18 -20.15
N LEU A 250 -12.67 -0.77 -21.20
CA LEU A 250 -13.57 -0.02 -22.10
C LEU A 250 -14.75 0.60 -21.36
N ALA A 251 -15.33 -0.08 -20.38
CA ALA A 251 -16.43 0.48 -19.59
C ALA A 251 -16.02 1.78 -18.88
N LEU A 252 -14.82 1.81 -18.28
CA LEU A 252 -14.28 2.99 -17.62
C LEU A 252 -13.95 4.14 -18.60
N LEU A 253 -13.53 3.80 -19.83
CA LEU A 253 -13.01 4.74 -20.82
C LEU A 253 -14.08 5.19 -21.84
N ALA A 254 -15.25 4.57 -21.84
CA ALA A 254 -16.23 4.68 -22.90
C ALA A 254 -16.64 6.13 -23.19
N ASP A 255 -16.87 6.94 -22.15
CA ASP A 255 -17.27 8.34 -22.31
C ASP A 255 -16.17 9.22 -22.93
N GLU A 256 -14.91 9.07 -22.46
CA GLU A 256 -13.76 9.80 -23.01
C GLU A 256 -13.48 9.37 -24.47
N MET A 257 -13.57 8.06 -24.75
CA MET A 257 -13.41 7.52 -26.09
C MET A 257 -14.49 8.02 -27.05
N VAL A 258 -15.75 8.10 -26.61
CA VAL A 258 -16.85 8.66 -27.40
C VAL A 258 -16.62 10.13 -27.69
N THR A 259 -16.16 10.90 -26.70
CA THR A 259 -15.81 12.32 -26.88
C THR A 259 -14.75 12.47 -27.99
N ALA A 260 -13.67 11.69 -27.92
CA ALA A 260 -12.63 11.70 -28.94
C ALA A 260 -13.16 11.25 -30.33
N ALA A 261 -14.00 10.22 -30.36
CA ALA A 261 -14.54 9.68 -31.60
C ALA A 261 -15.49 10.66 -32.30
N LEU A 262 -16.36 11.35 -31.55
CA LEU A 262 -17.27 12.35 -32.11
C LEU A 262 -16.51 13.56 -32.67
N ALA A 263 -15.54 14.07 -31.91
CA ALA A 263 -14.71 15.20 -32.35
C ALA A 263 -13.78 14.84 -33.54
N GLY A 264 -13.29 13.57 -33.57
CA GLY A 264 -12.36 13.08 -34.60
C GLY A 264 -13.00 12.41 -35.81
N GLY A 265 -14.33 12.43 -35.93
CA GLY A 265 -15.06 11.81 -37.05
C GLY A 265 -14.97 10.28 -37.10
N ARG A 266 -14.80 9.63 -35.94
CA ARG A 266 -14.65 8.18 -35.79
C ARG A 266 -15.84 7.52 -35.08
N ALA A 267 -17.00 8.17 -35.09
CA ALA A 267 -18.19 7.72 -34.37
C ALA A 267 -18.65 6.28 -34.77
N ASP A 268 -18.57 5.91 -36.04
CA ASP A 268 -18.97 4.57 -36.50
C ASP A 268 -18.05 3.49 -35.92
N ALA A 269 -16.75 3.69 -36.00
CA ALA A 269 -15.76 2.74 -35.49
C ALA A 269 -15.88 2.59 -33.95
N ALA A 270 -16.08 3.69 -33.21
CA ALA A 270 -16.32 3.67 -31.78
C ALA A 270 -17.60 2.91 -31.45
N ARG A 271 -18.69 3.19 -32.17
CA ARG A 271 -19.97 2.51 -31.97
C ARG A 271 -19.86 0.99 -32.17
N GLU A 272 -19.20 0.56 -33.23
CA GLU A 272 -19.00 -0.89 -33.50
C GLU A 272 -18.17 -1.54 -32.40
N LEU A 273 -17.08 -0.91 -31.93
CA LEU A 273 -16.23 -1.43 -30.86
C LEU A 273 -16.99 -1.54 -29.53
N ILE A 274 -17.73 -0.50 -29.17
CA ILE A 274 -18.53 -0.45 -27.93
C ILE A 274 -19.67 -1.45 -27.99
N GLN A 275 -20.37 -1.56 -29.15
CA GLN A 275 -21.45 -2.50 -29.32
C GLN A 275 -20.96 -3.95 -29.20
N ARG A 276 -19.88 -4.34 -29.89
CA ARG A 276 -19.28 -5.67 -29.76
C ARG A 276 -18.93 -6.01 -28.32
N ARG A 277 -18.40 -5.05 -27.58
CA ARG A 277 -18.05 -5.28 -26.17
C ARG A 277 -19.28 -5.39 -25.29
N HIS A 278 -20.28 -4.55 -25.51
CA HIS A 278 -21.55 -4.59 -24.80
C HIS A 278 -22.28 -5.92 -25.02
N ASP A 279 -22.24 -6.48 -26.24
CA ASP A 279 -22.83 -7.77 -26.55
C ASP A 279 -22.14 -8.93 -25.84
N GLN A 280 -20.84 -8.82 -25.56
CA GLN A 280 -20.04 -9.82 -24.83
C GLN A 280 -20.18 -9.66 -23.31
N GLN A 281 -20.15 -8.46 -22.84
CA GLN A 281 -20.19 -8.10 -21.41
C GLN A 281 -21.02 -6.80 -21.27
N PRO A 282 -22.33 -6.92 -21.07
CA PRO A 282 -23.20 -5.77 -20.89
C PRO A 282 -22.77 -4.91 -19.70
N SER A 283 -22.84 -3.59 -19.86
CA SER A 283 -22.53 -2.61 -18.83
C SER A 283 -23.33 -1.34 -19.06
N ILE A 284 -23.66 -0.66 -17.95
CA ILE A 284 -24.37 0.64 -17.96
C ILE A 284 -23.53 1.70 -18.67
N ASP A 285 -22.21 1.75 -18.39
CA ASP A 285 -21.32 2.76 -19.00
C ASP A 285 -21.25 2.58 -20.53
N LEU A 286 -21.22 1.33 -21.02
CA LEU A 286 -21.24 1.04 -22.47
C LEU A 286 -22.59 1.39 -23.11
N LEU A 287 -23.71 1.11 -22.42
CA LEU A 287 -25.03 1.46 -22.89
C LEU A 287 -25.18 2.99 -23.02
N GLN A 288 -24.75 3.75 -22.02
CA GLN A 288 -24.77 5.21 -22.03
C GLN A 288 -23.88 5.78 -23.15
N ALA A 289 -22.71 5.18 -23.37
CA ALA A 289 -21.82 5.55 -24.46
C ALA A 289 -22.48 5.35 -25.84
N LEU A 290 -23.17 4.23 -26.07
CA LEU A 290 -23.93 3.97 -27.30
C LEU A 290 -25.05 4.99 -27.48
N ARG A 291 -25.83 5.30 -26.42
CA ARG A 291 -26.87 6.34 -26.49
C ARG A 291 -26.30 7.71 -26.89
N ARG A 292 -25.14 8.07 -26.34
CA ARG A 292 -24.49 9.35 -26.65
C ARG A 292 -24.05 9.43 -28.12
N ILE A 293 -23.52 8.33 -28.69
CA ILE A 293 -23.17 8.28 -30.11
C ILE A 293 -24.41 8.36 -30.98
N ASP A 294 -25.46 7.57 -30.66
CA ASP A 294 -26.72 7.53 -31.44
C ASP A 294 -27.43 8.92 -31.40
N ALA A 295 -27.43 9.61 -30.25
CA ALA A 295 -27.99 10.96 -30.12
C ALA A 295 -27.24 12.02 -30.93
N ALA A 296 -25.93 11.89 -31.07
CA ALA A 296 -25.12 12.80 -31.88
C ALA A 296 -25.29 12.60 -33.40
N ARG A 297 -25.99 11.54 -33.83
CA ARG A 297 -26.16 11.16 -35.25
C ARG A 297 -27.62 10.85 -35.57
N PRO A 298 -28.51 11.83 -35.54
CA PRO A 298 -29.92 11.65 -35.88
C PRO A 298 -30.06 11.20 -37.32
N GLY A 299 -30.86 10.15 -37.54
CA GLY A 299 -31.12 9.57 -38.90
C GLY A 299 -30.28 8.33 -39.25
N THR A 300 -29.32 7.91 -38.43
CA THR A 300 -28.66 6.62 -38.61
C THR A 300 -29.55 5.51 -38.01
N PRO A 301 -29.92 4.44 -38.73
CA PRO A 301 -30.71 3.36 -38.14
C PRO A 301 -29.92 2.73 -37.00
N ALA A 302 -30.37 2.97 -35.78
CA ALA A 302 -29.81 2.29 -34.62
C ALA A 302 -30.15 0.81 -34.73
N ALA A 303 -29.15 -0.06 -34.65
CA ALA A 303 -29.42 -1.51 -34.53
C ALA A 303 -30.06 -1.75 -33.15
N GLY A 304 -31.38 -1.79 -33.11
CA GLY A 304 -32.21 -1.83 -31.90
C GLY A 304 -32.48 -0.42 -31.28
N SER A 305 -33.69 -0.23 -30.77
CA SER A 305 -34.03 1.02 -30.08
C SER A 305 -33.24 1.15 -28.77
N ALA A 306 -32.96 2.37 -28.33
CA ALA A 306 -32.31 2.63 -27.03
C ALA A 306 -33.09 1.94 -25.89
N ALA A 307 -34.43 1.99 -25.95
CA ALA A 307 -35.32 1.30 -25.03
C ALA A 307 -35.16 -0.26 -25.07
N GLY A 308 -34.98 -0.82 -26.27
CA GLY A 308 -34.76 -2.27 -26.42
C GLY A 308 -33.45 -2.72 -25.78
N ARG A 309 -32.34 -1.97 -25.96
CA ARG A 309 -31.05 -2.27 -25.34
C ARG A 309 -31.11 -2.12 -23.80
N ALA A 310 -31.73 -1.05 -23.31
CA ALA A 310 -31.92 -0.85 -21.86
C ALA A 310 -32.73 -1.97 -21.21
N ARG A 311 -33.82 -2.41 -21.89
CA ARG A 311 -34.63 -3.55 -21.42
C ARG A 311 -33.85 -4.87 -21.44
N ALA A 312 -33.06 -5.12 -22.47
CA ALA A 312 -32.22 -6.31 -22.57
C ALA A 312 -31.19 -6.34 -21.42
N LEU A 313 -30.55 -5.20 -21.13
CA LEU A 313 -29.62 -5.07 -20.00
C LEU A 313 -30.32 -5.34 -18.65
N LEU A 314 -31.50 -4.75 -18.43
CA LEU A 314 -32.26 -4.97 -17.19
C LEU A 314 -32.63 -6.44 -16.98
N LEU A 315 -32.97 -7.17 -18.07
CA LEU A 315 -33.29 -8.60 -17.99
C LEU A 315 -32.06 -9.48 -17.72
N GLN A 316 -30.88 -9.08 -18.21
CA GLN A 316 -29.62 -9.81 -17.99
C GLN A 316 -28.98 -9.47 -16.65
N GLN A 317 -28.99 -8.21 -16.26
CA GLN A 317 -28.40 -7.67 -15.03
C GLN A 317 -29.41 -6.76 -14.33
N PRO A 318 -30.32 -7.31 -13.50
CA PRO A 318 -31.31 -6.53 -12.78
C PRO A 318 -30.62 -5.57 -11.79
N SER A 319 -30.56 -4.27 -12.12
CA SER A 319 -29.99 -3.22 -11.27
C SER A 319 -30.88 -1.97 -11.30
N LEU A 320 -30.74 -1.12 -10.27
CA LEU A 320 -31.44 0.16 -10.23
C LEU A 320 -31.00 1.11 -11.33
N SER A 321 -29.73 1.05 -11.75
CA SER A 321 -29.24 1.85 -12.86
C SER A 321 -29.80 1.37 -14.19
N ALA A 322 -29.90 0.04 -14.42
CA ALA A 322 -30.57 -0.49 -15.63
C ALA A 322 -32.06 -0.16 -15.67
N ALA A 323 -32.75 -0.22 -14.53
CA ALA A 323 -34.14 0.21 -14.41
C ALA A 323 -34.32 1.70 -14.76
N LEU A 324 -33.40 2.54 -14.29
CA LEU A 324 -33.39 3.96 -14.61
C LEU A 324 -33.21 4.21 -16.12
N GLU A 325 -32.31 3.47 -16.78
CA GLU A 325 -32.12 3.58 -18.23
C GLU A 325 -33.38 3.18 -19.04
N VAL A 326 -34.13 2.18 -18.55
CA VAL A 326 -35.43 1.81 -19.15
C VAL A 326 -36.45 2.95 -18.98
N LEU A 327 -36.53 3.56 -17.79
CA LEU A 327 -37.41 4.70 -17.53
C LEU A 327 -37.03 5.93 -18.36
N ASP A 328 -35.75 6.18 -18.56
CA ASP A 328 -35.23 7.28 -19.38
C ASP A 328 -35.48 7.09 -20.87
N ALA A 329 -35.54 5.85 -21.33
CA ALA A 329 -35.79 5.49 -22.72
C ALA A 329 -37.27 5.27 -23.05
N ALA A 330 -38.13 5.23 -22.07
CA ALA A 330 -39.57 5.02 -22.27
C ALA A 330 -40.28 6.35 -22.54
N ASP A 331 -40.71 6.55 -23.77
CA ASP A 331 -41.44 7.75 -24.21
C ASP A 331 -42.90 7.82 -23.72
N ALA A 332 -43.37 6.86 -22.93
CA ALA A 332 -44.81 6.72 -22.70
C ALA A 332 -45.20 6.14 -21.34
N LEU A 333 -45.09 6.92 -20.30
CA LEU A 333 -46.00 6.79 -19.16
C LEU A 333 -47.05 7.91 -19.21
N GLN A 334 -48.32 7.55 -19.05
CA GLN A 334 -49.48 8.44 -19.22
C GLN A 334 -49.54 9.59 -18.18
N ASP A 335 -48.78 9.52 -17.11
CA ASP A 335 -48.66 10.57 -16.11
C ASP A 335 -47.20 11.06 -15.98
N PRO A 336 -46.83 12.19 -16.58
CA PRO A 336 -45.48 12.76 -16.51
C PRO A 336 -45.01 13.11 -15.11
N THR A 337 -45.93 13.38 -14.17
CA THR A 337 -45.58 13.74 -12.79
C THR A 337 -45.20 12.54 -11.98
N ALA A 338 -46.03 11.48 -12.00
CA ALA A 338 -45.75 10.21 -11.33
C ALA A 338 -44.43 9.58 -11.88
N LEU A 339 -44.22 9.62 -13.18
CA LEU A 339 -42.98 9.13 -13.80
C LEU A 339 -41.75 9.88 -13.26
N ARG A 340 -41.82 11.19 -13.14
CA ARG A 340 -40.72 12.00 -12.61
C ARG A 340 -40.41 11.65 -11.14
N GLU A 341 -41.42 11.46 -10.31
CA GLU A 341 -41.26 11.11 -8.90
C GLU A 341 -40.60 9.72 -8.75
N VAL A 342 -41.04 8.72 -9.50
CA VAL A 342 -40.46 7.37 -9.53
C VAL A 342 -39.00 7.44 -10.01
N ARG A 343 -38.73 8.17 -11.09
CA ARG A 343 -37.39 8.35 -11.63
C ARG A 343 -36.43 8.99 -10.61
N GLU A 344 -36.90 10.03 -9.91
CA GLU A 344 -36.10 10.66 -8.85
C GLU A 344 -35.82 9.71 -7.68
N ALA A 345 -36.80 8.90 -7.29
CA ALA A 345 -36.63 7.90 -6.24
C ALA A 345 -35.62 6.82 -6.62
N VAL A 346 -35.73 6.26 -7.84
CA VAL A 346 -34.79 5.26 -8.39
C VAL A 346 -33.39 5.86 -8.53
N SER A 347 -33.28 7.08 -9.07
CA SER A 347 -32.00 7.79 -9.21
C SER A 347 -31.29 7.98 -7.87
N ARG A 348 -32.03 8.36 -6.82
CA ARG A 348 -31.48 8.50 -5.46
C ARG A 348 -30.98 7.17 -4.90
N ALA A 349 -31.73 6.10 -5.08
CA ALA A 349 -31.39 4.77 -4.62
C ALA A 349 -30.21 4.17 -5.38
N ALA A 350 -30.05 4.48 -6.68
CA ALA A 350 -28.98 3.98 -7.52
C ALA A 350 -27.62 4.67 -7.28
N ARG A 351 -27.62 5.93 -6.79
CA ARG A 351 -26.36 6.71 -6.60
C ARG A 351 -25.27 5.98 -5.82
N PRO A 352 -25.53 5.35 -4.65
CA PRO A 352 -24.48 4.65 -3.91
C PRO A 352 -23.91 3.43 -4.66
N LEU A 353 -24.70 2.80 -5.53
CA LEU A 353 -24.34 1.60 -6.28
C LEU A 353 -23.47 1.89 -7.50
N ARG A 354 -23.42 3.16 -7.93
CA ARG A 354 -22.54 3.63 -9.02
C ARG A 354 -21.10 3.90 -8.60
N ARG A 355 -20.71 3.39 -7.44
CA ARG A 355 -19.34 3.48 -6.91
C ARG A 355 -18.48 2.34 -7.42
N TYR A 356 -17.18 2.53 -7.26
CA TYR A 356 -16.18 1.48 -7.40
C TYR A 356 -15.82 0.96 -6.00
N ARG A 357 -15.44 -0.32 -5.90
CA ARG A 357 -15.02 -0.93 -4.64
C ARG A 357 -13.66 -1.59 -4.81
N CYS A 358 -12.74 -1.31 -3.89
CA CYS A 358 -11.44 -1.99 -3.83
C CYS A 358 -11.62 -3.47 -3.50
N ALA A 359 -11.10 -4.36 -4.33
CA ALA A 359 -11.17 -5.81 -4.11
C ALA A 359 -10.33 -6.27 -2.91
N ALA A 360 -9.30 -5.49 -2.52
CA ALA A 360 -8.40 -5.86 -1.42
C ALA A 360 -8.93 -5.46 -0.03
N CYS A 361 -9.59 -4.28 0.11
CA CYS A 361 -9.98 -3.77 1.43
C CYS A 361 -11.44 -3.32 1.52
N GLY A 362 -12.22 -3.37 0.43
CA GLY A 362 -13.61 -2.94 0.42
C GLY A 362 -13.86 -1.43 0.42
N PHE A 363 -12.81 -0.60 0.33
CA PHE A 363 -12.98 0.86 0.26
C PHE A 363 -13.79 1.25 -0.97
N GLU A 364 -14.83 2.08 -0.79
CA GLU A 364 -15.74 2.51 -1.85
C GLU A 364 -15.49 3.97 -2.25
N ALA A 365 -15.53 4.24 -3.56
CA ALA A 365 -15.32 5.57 -4.09
C ALA A 365 -16.17 5.87 -5.33
N GLN A 366 -16.46 7.16 -5.57
CA GLN A 366 -17.18 7.59 -6.75
C GLN A 366 -16.34 7.54 -8.03
N GLN A 367 -15.03 7.60 -7.88
CA GLN A 367 -14.07 7.55 -8.97
C GLN A 367 -13.17 6.31 -8.84
N HIS A 368 -12.67 5.83 -9.96
CA HIS A 368 -11.68 4.78 -10.00
C HIS A 368 -10.33 5.29 -9.50
N PHE A 369 -9.65 4.47 -8.68
CA PHE A 369 -8.31 4.75 -8.20
C PHE A 369 -7.32 3.69 -8.69
N TRP A 370 -6.18 4.12 -9.18
CA TRP A 370 -5.07 3.22 -9.51
C TRP A 370 -4.34 2.74 -8.26
N GLN A 371 -4.21 3.62 -7.25
CA GLN A 371 -3.77 3.25 -5.92
C GLN A 371 -4.91 3.47 -4.94
N CYS A 372 -5.29 2.45 -4.19
CA CYS A 372 -6.37 2.55 -3.22
C CYS A 372 -6.00 3.47 -2.05
N PRO A 373 -6.81 4.51 -1.73
CA PRO A 373 -6.53 5.39 -0.60
C PRO A 373 -6.62 4.68 0.76
N GLY A 374 -7.38 3.57 0.84
CA GLY A 374 -7.59 2.85 2.10
C GLY A 374 -6.46 1.88 2.44
N CYS A 375 -6.02 1.05 1.47
CA CYS A 375 -5.00 0.02 1.71
C CYS A 375 -3.68 0.27 0.98
N LEU A 376 -3.59 1.35 0.19
CA LEU A 376 -2.44 1.72 -0.64
C LEU A 376 -2.05 0.67 -1.69
N GLY A 377 -2.91 -0.33 -1.95
CA GLY A 377 -2.72 -1.32 -3.00
C GLY A 377 -2.89 -0.71 -4.39
N TRP A 378 -2.03 -1.09 -5.34
CA TRP A 378 -2.13 -0.72 -6.73
C TRP A 378 -3.00 -1.71 -7.51
N ASP A 379 -3.73 -1.22 -8.52
CA ASP A 379 -4.59 -2.02 -9.42
C ASP A 379 -5.64 -2.87 -8.68
N THR A 380 -6.09 -2.41 -7.51
CA THR A 380 -7.06 -3.14 -6.68
C THR A 380 -8.51 -2.73 -6.90
N PHE A 381 -8.77 -1.72 -7.74
CA PHE A 381 -10.11 -1.33 -8.13
C PHE A 381 -10.47 -1.99 -9.46
N PRO A 382 -11.48 -2.90 -9.51
CA PRO A 382 -12.04 -3.36 -10.77
C PRO A 382 -12.62 -2.18 -11.55
N PRO A 383 -12.57 -2.19 -12.91
CA PRO A 383 -13.14 -1.11 -13.73
C PRO A 383 -14.66 -1.25 -13.91
N GLN A 384 -15.33 -1.82 -12.93
CA GLN A 384 -16.77 -2.09 -12.88
C GLN A 384 -17.41 -1.43 -11.67
N ARG A 385 -18.69 -1.09 -11.80
CA ARG A 385 -19.47 -0.52 -10.70
C ARG A 385 -19.87 -1.59 -9.69
N ILE A 386 -20.18 -1.18 -8.45
CA ILE A 386 -20.58 -2.12 -7.38
C ILE A 386 -21.80 -2.96 -7.80
N GLU A 387 -22.75 -2.38 -8.52
CA GLU A 387 -23.94 -3.08 -8.99
C GLU A 387 -23.70 -4.04 -10.16
N GLU A 388 -22.51 -4.05 -10.75
CA GLU A 388 -22.08 -4.92 -11.83
C GLU A 388 -21.11 -6.03 -11.37
N LEU A 389 -20.67 -5.97 -10.10
CA LEU A 389 -19.85 -6.99 -9.47
C LEU A 389 -20.72 -8.10 -8.89
#